data_615eb3617a59fcc1013bb2207bada04b
#
_entry.id   615eb3617a59fcc1013bb2207bada04b
#
_cell.length_a   1.000
_cell.length_b   1.000
_cell.length_c   1.000
_cell.angle_alpha   90.00
_cell.angle_beta   90.00
_cell.angle_gamma   90.00
#
_symmetry.space_group_name_H-M   'P 1'
#
loop_
_entity.id
_entity.type
_entity.pdbx_description
1 polymer ?
#
loop_
_entity_poly.entity_id
_entity_poly.type
_entity_poly.pdbx_seq_one_letter_code
_entity_poly.pdbx_strand_id
1 'polypeptide(L)'
;TEWLTKFAAFQCPKKGTTEKVEDNPDEPLIACDEKGQKYLLSVAIIEGTDVKSASYGTPQNGTGWAVSLSLRKGAPTKAFGKYSQAMAGSDALFAQVLDGVVISAATFISPIMDGNAQITGDFSEAEARSLANSLKFGALPLQFESTVEVVGATLAGNQLTAGLWAGVIGLILVMVYCLVYYRGLGIVVVASLFVAGII
;
A
#
# COMPACT_ATOMS: atom_id res chain seq x y z
N THR A 1 -7.26 32.75 2.04
CA THR A 1 -5.88 33.26 2.25
C THR A 1 -4.98 32.22 2.92
N GLU A 2 -5.46 31.48 3.90
CA GLU A 2 -4.68 30.46 4.65
C GLU A 2 -4.15 29.33 3.76
N TRP A 3 -4.99 28.74 2.92
CA TRP A 3 -4.62 27.66 2.00
C TRP A 3 -3.58 28.06 0.94
N LEU A 4 -3.63 29.34 0.51
CA LEU A 4 -2.62 29.86 -0.43
C LEU A 4 -1.24 29.96 0.23
N THR A 5 -1.19 30.31 1.51
CA THR A 5 0.07 30.36 2.27
C THR A 5 0.61 28.94 2.48
N LYS A 6 -0.24 27.99 2.86
CA LYS A 6 0.11 26.57 2.97
C LYS A 6 0.61 26.01 1.63
N PHE A 7 -0.08 26.35 0.53
CA PHE A 7 0.31 25.94 -0.82
C PHE A 7 1.69 26.48 -1.23
N ALA A 8 1.99 27.72 -0.91
CA ALA A 8 3.31 28.30 -1.20
C ALA A 8 4.44 27.61 -0.43
N ALA A 9 4.20 27.28 0.84
CA ALA A 9 5.17 26.62 1.72
C ALA A 9 5.32 25.11 1.46
N PHE A 10 4.30 24.48 0.86
CA PHE A 10 4.29 23.03 0.64
C PHE A 10 5.37 22.63 -0.38
N GLN A 11 6.11 21.58 -0.08
CA GLN A 11 7.08 20.97 -0.99
C GLN A 11 6.65 19.57 -1.35
N CYS A 12 6.70 19.24 -2.64
CA CYS A 12 6.36 17.89 -3.08
C CYS A 12 7.31 16.86 -2.47
N PRO A 13 6.79 15.76 -1.93
CA PRO A 13 7.61 14.67 -1.44
C PRO A 13 8.49 14.13 -2.57
N LYS A 14 9.72 13.73 -2.24
CA LYS A 14 10.62 13.13 -3.22
C LYS A 14 10.08 11.76 -3.64
N LYS A 15 10.21 11.44 -4.92
CA LYS A 15 9.79 10.15 -5.48
C LYS A 15 10.36 8.99 -4.64
N GLY A 16 9.48 8.16 -4.08
CA GLY A 16 9.87 7.02 -3.22
C GLY A 16 9.78 7.25 -1.71
N THR A 17 9.39 8.44 -1.23
CA THR A 17 9.08 8.65 0.18
C THR A 17 7.65 8.18 0.48
N THR A 18 7.52 7.29 1.45
CA THR A 18 6.23 6.74 1.92
C THR A 18 5.53 7.70 2.91
N GLU A 19 5.73 9.02 2.75
CA GLU A 19 4.94 9.97 3.52
C GLU A 19 3.51 9.94 2.98
N LYS A 20 2.63 9.23 3.70
CA LYS A 20 1.20 9.28 3.45
C LYS A 20 0.74 10.69 3.74
N VAL A 21 0.36 11.42 2.72
CA VAL A 21 -0.43 12.64 2.89
C VAL A 21 -1.79 12.19 3.42
N GLU A 22 -2.17 12.69 4.59
CA GLU A 22 -3.48 12.40 5.18
C GLU A 22 -4.54 13.01 4.26
N ASP A 23 -5.29 12.15 3.60
CA ASP A 23 -6.30 12.54 2.61
C ASP A 23 -7.67 12.54 3.31
N ASN A 24 -8.08 13.71 3.77
CA ASN A 24 -9.42 13.91 4.32
C ASN A 24 -10.34 14.44 3.20
N PRO A 25 -11.34 13.68 2.75
CA PRO A 25 -12.22 14.09 1.66
C PRO A 25 -13.04 15.35 1.95
N ASP A 26 -13.27 15.67 3.21
CA ASP A 26 -14.05 16.84 3.65
C ASP A 26 -13.23 18.14 3.72
N GLU A 27 -11.92 18.08 3.46
CA GLU A 27 -11.02 19.22 3.50
C GLU A 27 -10.31 19.46 2.16
N PRO A 28 -9.91 20.72 1.86
CA PRO A 28 -9.05 20.99 0.71
C PRO A 28 -7.71 20.30 0.85
N LEU A 29 -7.20 19.74 -0.24
CA LEU A 29 -5.96 19.00 -0.28
C LEU A 29 -4.90 19.72 -1.11
N ILE A 30 -3.65 19.74 -0.61
CA ILE A 30 -2.49 20.12 -1.41
C ILE A 30 -1.77 18.83 -1.80
N ALA A 31 -1.74 18.53 -3.08
CA ALA A 31 -1.13 17.31 -3.60
C ALA A 31 -0.21 17.62 -4.78
N CYS A 32 0.67 16.67 -5.08
CA CYS A 32 1.57 16.74 -6.23
C CYS A 32 1.32 15.59 -7.19
N ASP A 33 1.65 15.83 -8.45
CA ASP A 33 1.74 14.74 -9.43
C ASP A 33 3.14 14.09 -9.42
N GLU A 34 3.30 13.04 -10.22
CA GLU A 34 4.58 12.35 -10.36
C GLU A 34 5.69 13.22 -10.97
N LYS A 35 5.33 14.32 -11.63
CA LYS A 35 6.25 15.29 -12.24
C LYS A 35 6.67 16.39 -11.27
N GLY A 36 6.10 16.40 -10.05
CA GLY A 36 6.36 17.40 -9.02
C GLY A 36 5.58 18.70 -9.18
N GLN A 37 4.54 18.71 -10.00
CA GLN A 37 3.63 19.84 -10.09
C GLN A 37 2.66 19.83 -8.91
N LYS A 38 2.50 20.98 -8.26
CA LYS A 38 1.61 21.15 -7.10
C LYS A 38 0.20 21.53 -7.55
N TYR A 39 -0.78 20.97 -6.86
CA TYR A 39 -2.19 21.27 -7.03
C TYR A 39 -2.80 21.64 -5.69
N LEU A 40 -3.64 22.67 -5.69
CA LEU A 40 -4.53 22.99 -4.58
C LEU A 40 -5.93 22.54 -4.98
N LEU A 41 -6.41 21.50 -4.32
CA LEU A 41 -7.68 20.86 -4.61
C LEU A 41 -8.74 21.31 -3.60
N SER A 42 -9.97 21.42 -4.04
CA SER A 42 -11.13 21.60 -3.17
C SER A 42 -11.47 20.29 -2.46
N VAL A 43 -12.49 20.31 -1.62
CA VAL A 43 -13.08 19.10 -1.03
C VAL A 43 -13.46 18.09 -2.12
N ALA A 44 -13.36 16.81 -1.79
CA ALA A 44 -13.66 15.73 -2.72
C ALA A 44 -15.14 15.79 -3.16
N ILE A 45 -15.39 15.62 -4.45
CA ILE A 45 -16.73 15.59 -5.03
C ILE A 45 -17.20 14.15 -5.15
N ILE A 46 -16.27 13.26 -5.42
CA ILE A 46 -16.45 11.82 -5.56
C ILE A 46 -15.35 11.13 -4.75
N GLU A 47 -15.74 10.17 -3.95
CA GLU A 47 -14.84 9.30 -3.21
C GLU A 47 -14.61 7.97 -3.91
N GLY A 48 -13.55 7.25 -3.54
CA GLY A 48 -13.28 5.92 -4.06
C GLY A 48 -14.41 4.92 -3.81
N THR A 49 -15.14 5.08 -2.71
CA THR A 49 -16.33 4.29 -2.36
C THR A 49 -17.51 4.46 -3.32
N ASP A 50 -17.55 5.58 -4.04
CA ASP A 50 -18.57 5.89 -5.04
C ASP A 50 -18.31 5.22 -6.40
N VAL A 51 -17.11 4.71 -6.59
CA VAL A 51 -16.74 3.97 -7.79
C VAL A 51 -17.41 2.59 -7.75
N LYS A 52 -18.16 2.27 -8.79
CA LYS A 52 -18.79 0.96 -8.98
C LYS A 52 -17.85 -0.03 -9.63
N SER A 53 -17.17 0.42 -10.69
CA SER A 53 -16.23 -0.39 -11.45
C SER A 53 -15.22 0.49 -12.17
N ALA A 54 -14.04 -0.07 -12.38
CA ALA A 54 -13.00 0.50 -13.21
C ALA A 54 -12.45 -0.57 -14.16
N SER A 55 -12.10 -0.17 -15.38
CA SER A 55 -11.50 -1.02 -16.38
C SER A 55 -10.51 -0.21 -17.23
N TYR A 56 -9.50 -0.87 -17.76
CA TYR A 56 -8.56 -0.24 -18.67
C TYR A 56 -8.75 -0.74 -20.09
N GLY A 57 -8.39 0.07 -21.08
CA GLY A 57 -8.50 -0.27 -22.48
C GLY A 57 -8.02 0.86 -23.38
N THR A 58 -8.12 0.67 -24.67
CA THR A 58 -7.85 1.72 -25.65
C THR A 58 -9.04 2.67 -25.75
N PRO A 59 -8.85 3.99 -25.76
CA PRO A 59 -9.95 4.93 -25.93
C PRO A 59 -10.57 4.81 -27.31
N GLN A 60 -11.88 5.06 -27.42
CA GLN A 60 -12.59 4.97 -28.70
C GLN A 60 -12.11 5.99 -29.74
N ASN A 61 -11.63 7.15 -29.27
CA ASN A 61 -11.19 8.25 -30.12
C ASN A 61 -9.78 8.71 -29.72
N GLY A 62 -8.78 7.82 -29.83
CA GLY A 62 -7.41 8.21 -29.45
C GLY A 62 -6.43 7.05 -29.52
N THR A 63 -5.15 7.37 -29.37
CA THR A 63 -4.04 6.42 -29.24
C THR A 63 -3.64 6.33 -27.79
N GLY A 64 -3.14 5.17 -27.34
CA GLY A 64 -2.69 4.92 -25.99
C GLY A 64 -3.69 4.17 -25.12
N TRP A 65 -3.48 4.24 -23.81
CA TRP A 65 -4.29 3.53 -22.82
C TRP A 65 -5.11 4.51 -22.00
N ALA A 66 -6.32 4.10 -21.65
CA ALA A 66 -7.25 4.88 -20.83
C ALA A 66 -7.88 4.00 -19.75
N VAL A 67 -8.31 4.63 -18.68
CA VAL A 67 -9.07 3.98 -17.61
C VAL A 67 -10.51 4.49 -17.62
N SER A 68 -11.44 3.58 -17.82
CA SER A 68 -12.88 3.86 -17.80
C SER A 68 -13.42 3.58 -16.40
N LEU A 69 -14.14 4.54 -15.85
CA LEU A 69 -14.78 4.52 -14.54
C LEU A 69 -16.30 4.53 -14.70
N SER A 70 -16.98 3.74 -13.88
CA SER A 70 -18.43 3.84 -13.71
C SER A 70 -18.72 4.13 -12.25
N LEU A 71 -19.47 5.20 -12.00
CA LEU A 71 -19.91 5.58 -10.66
C LEU A 71 -21.16 4.78 -10.23
N ARG A 72 -21.36 4.68 -8.93
CA ARG A 72 -22.60 4.13 -8.36
C ARG A 72 -23.77 5.04 -8.72
N LYS A 73 -24.89 4.45 -9.08
CA LYS A 73 -26.12 5.19 -9.39
C LYS A 73 -26.64 5.90 -8.15
N GLY A 74 -27.23 7.08 -8.35
CA GLY A 74 -27.86 7.84 -7.27
C GLY A 74 -27.15 9.15 -6.98
N ALA A 75 -26.80 9.40 -5.72
CA ALA A 75 -26.18 10.64 -5.27
C ALA A 75 -24.81 10.90 -5.96
N PRO A 76 -23.88 9.94 -6.05
CA PRO A 76 -22.58 10.18 -6.69
C PRO A 76 -22.70 10.57 -8.16
N THR A 77 -23.49 9.84 -8.94
CA THR A 77 -23.72 10.15 -10.37
C THR A 77 -24.34 11.53 -10.55
N LYS A 78 -25.29 11.90 -9.68
CA LYS A 78 -25.93 13.23 -9.75
C LYS A 78 -24.97 14.36 -9.38
N ALA A 79 -24.16 14.17 -8.32
CA ALA A 79 -23.17 15.15 -7.90
C ALA A 79 -22.11 15.37 -8.99
N PHE A 80 -21.59 14.30 -9.54
CA PHE A 80 -20.63 14.35 -10.63
C PHE A 80 -21.20 14.98 -11.90
N GLY A 81 -22.42 14.63 -12.26
CA GLY A 81 -23.14 15.21 -13.41
C GLY A 81 -23.31 16.72 -13.26
N LYS A 82 -23.78 17.17 -12.10
CA LYS A 82 -23.94 18.60 -11.79
C LYS A 82 -22.60 19.35 -11.86
N TYR A 83 -21.54 18.75 -11.30
CA TYR A 83 -20.22 19.36 -11.30
C TYR A 83 -19.64 19.42 -12.71
N SER A 84 -19.67 18.31 -13.46
CA SER A 84 -19.19 18.27 -14.84
C SER A 84 -19.93 19.23 -15.76
N GLN A 85 -21.24 19.42 -15.55
CA GLN A 85 -22.05 20.41 -16.28
C GLN A 85 -21.62 21.85 -15.97
N ALA A 86 -21.33 22.16 -14.71
CA ALA A 86 -20.87 23.49 -14.30
C ALA A 86 -19.47 23.82 -14.81
N MET A 87 -18.61 22.81 -14.97
CA MET A 87 -17.21 22.97 -15.37
C MET A 87 -16.93 22.68 -16.83
N ALA A 88 -17.91 22.15 -17.58
CA ALA A 88 -17.74 21.86 -19.01
C ALA A 88 -17.40 23.11 -19.81
N GLY A 89 -16.33 23.04 -20.60
CA GLY A 89 -15.84 24.14 -21.41
C GLY A 89 -15.08 25.24 -20.62
N SER A 90 -14.81 25.03 -19.33
CA SER A 90 -13.92 25.89 -18.54
C SER A 90 -12.52 25.30 -18.47
N ASP A 91 -11.54 26.13 -18.09
CA ASP A 91 -10.16 25.70 -17.84
C ASP A 91 -9.96 25.06 -16.45
N ALA A 92 -11.06 24.84 -15.72
CA ALA A 92 -11.00 24.23 -14.40
C ALA A 92 -10.58 22.75 -14.50
N LEU A 93 -9.56 22.39 -13.75
CA LEU A 93 -9.03 21.04 -13.72
C LEU A 93 -9.81 20.19 -12.71
N PHE A 94 -10.17 19.00 -13.13
CA PHE A 94 -10.66 17.92 -12.27
C PHE A 94 -9.53 16.93 -12.04
N ALA A 95 -9.05 16.87 -10.82
CA ALA A 95 -7.93 16.00 -10.45
C ALA A 95 -8.42 14.67 -9.89
N GLN A 96 -7.81 13.59 -10.33
CA GLN A 96 -7.93 12.27 -9.73
C GLN A 96 -6.75 12.05 -8.78
N VAL A 97 -7.07 11.86 -7.50
CA VAL A 97 -6.08 11.63 -6.45
C VAL A 97 -6.14 10.18 -5.99
N LEU A 98 -5.00 9.57 -5.83
CA LEU A 98 -4.82 8.23 -5.28
C LEU A 98 -3.72 8.27 -4.24
N ASP A 99 -4.05 7.91 -3.00
CA ASP A 99 -3.10 7.92 -1.88
C ASP A 99 -2.33 9.25 -1.72
N GLY A 100 -3.02 10.38 -1.91
CA GLY A 100 -2.45 11.72 -1.80
C GLY A 100 -1.60 12.18 -3.00
N VAL A 101 -1.56 11.41 -4.08
CA VAL A 101 -0.85 11.76 -5.32
C VAL A 101 -1.85 12.05 -6.44
N VAL A 102 -1.63 13.13 -7.17
CA VAL A 102 -2.43 13.46 -8.35
C VAL A 102 -1.98 12.58 -9.53
N ILE A 103 -2.82 11.63 -9.92
CA ILE A 103 -2.54 10.72 -11.03
C ILE A 103 -2.87 11.37 -12.37
N SER A 104 -3.94 12.14 -12.41
CA SER A 104 -4.37 12.87 -13.61
C SER A 104 -5.12 14.12 -13.21
N ALA A 105 -4.96 15.17 -14.01
CA ALA A 105 -5.74 16.40 -13.89
C ALA A 105 -6.19 16.80 -15.30
N ALA A 106 -7.50 16.79 -15.54
CA ALA A 106 -8.09 17.02 -16.85
C ALA A 106 -9.26 17.99 -16.77
N THR A 107 -9.59 18.63 -17.88
CA THR A 107 -10.78 19.47 -18.02
C THR A 107 -11.97 18.66 -18.53
N PHE A 108 -13.18 19.13 -18.26
CA PHE A 108 -14.38 18.56 -18.86
C PHE A 108 -14.66 19.18 -20.22
N ILE A 109 -14.60 18.38 -21.27
CA ILE A 109 -14.96 18.81 -22.65
C ILE A 109 -16.48 18.92 -22.76
N SER A 110 -17.22 18.01 -22.12
CA SER A 110 -18.68 17.95 -22.13
C SER A 110 -19.22 17.45 -20.80
N PRO A 111 -20.48 17.75 -20.45
CA PRO A 111 -21.10 17.22 -19.25
C PRO A 111 -21.18 15.69 -19.26
N ILE A 112 -20.89 15.04 -18.13
CA ILE A 112 -20.95 13.59 -17.94
C ILE A 112 -22.12 13.27 -17.00
N MET A 113 -23.29 13.01 -17.57
CA MET A 113 -24.54 12.83 -16.80
C MET A 113 -24.83 11.38 -16.42
N ASP A 114 -24.18 10.43 -17.07
CA ASP A 114 -24.42 9.00 -16.94
C ASP A 114 -23.51 8.33 -15.86
N GLY A 115 -22.56 9.09 -15.31
CA GLY A 115 -21.61 8.62 -14.32
C GLY A 115 -20.51 7.72 -14.90
N ASN A 116 -20.35 7.71 -16.24
CA ASN A 116 -19.27 7.01 -16.90
C ASN A 116 -18.19 8.01 -17.32
N ALA A 117 -17.06 7.98 -16.65
CA ALA A 117 -15.93 8.85 -16.92
C ALA A 117 -14.77 8.05 -17.52
N GLN A 118 -13.97 8.72 -18.35
CA GLN A 118 -12.75 8.15 -18.87
C GLN A 118 -11.56 9.02 -18.49
N ILE A 119 -10.57 8.39 -17.86
CA ILE A 119 -9.29 9.02 -17.53
C ILE A 119 -8.34 8.71 -18.70
N THR A 120 -7.93 9.74 -19.41
CA THR A 120 -6.95 9.66 -20.48
C THR A 120 -5.66 10.34 -20.07
N GLY A 121 -4.53 9.83 -20.54
CA GLY A 121 -3.20 10.37 -20.27
C GLY A 121 -2.15 9.55 -21.03
N ASP A 122 -0.89 9.89 -20.86
CA ASP A 122 0.24 9.15 -21.43
C ASP A 122 0.52 7.87 -20.63
N PHE A 123 -0.50 7.03 -20.46
CA PHE A 123 -0.37 5.78 -19.72
C PHE A 123 0.22 4.68 -20.62
N SER A 124 1.16 3.93 -20.07
CA SER A 124 1.49 2.61 -20.54
C SER A 124 0.37 1.61 -20.19
N GLU A 125 0.36 0.45 -20.81
CA GLU A 125 -0.59 -0.62 -20.45
C GLU A 125 -0.52 -1.01 -18.98
N ALA A 126 0.71 -1.15 -18.46
CA ALA A 126 0.96 -1.54 -17.08
C ALA A 126 0.42 -0.50 -16.07
N GLU A 127 0.61 0.79 -16.37
CA GLU A 127 0.11 1.89 -15.53
C GLU A 127 -1.41 1.97 -15.56
N ALA A 128 -2.03 1.91 -16.75
CA ALA A 128 -3.48 1.93 -16.88
C ALA A 128 -4.14 0.73 -16.17
N ARG A 129 -3.53 -0.46 -16.29
CA ARG A 129 -3.98 -1.68 -15.60
C ARG A 129 -3.86 -1.55 -14.10
N SER A 130 -2.73 -1.04 -13.60
CA SER A 130 -2.49 -0.82 -12.18
C SER A 130 -3.50 0.17 -11.62
N LEU A 131 -3.69 1.30 -12.30
CA LEU A 131 -4.65 2.33 -11.91
C LEU A 131 -6.09 1.80 -11.89
N ALA A 132 -6.50 1.06 -12.92
CA ALA A 132 -7.84 0.46 -12.98
C ALA A 132 -8.06 -0.53 -11.83
N ASN A 133 -7.05 -1.33 -11.47
CA ASN A 133 -7.12 -2.24 -10.34
C ASN A 133 -7.21 -1.48 -9.01
N SER A 134 -6.38 -0.45 -8.80
CA SER A 134 -6.45 0.39 -7.60
C SER A 134 -7.81 1.05 -7.44
N LEU A 135 -8.38 1.57 -8.51
CA LEU A 135 -9.71 2.19 -8.49
C LEU A 135 -10.86 1.18 -8.35
N LYS A 136 -10.70 -0.03 -8.91
CA LYS A 136 -11.70 -1.11 -8.81
C LYS A 136 -11.81 -1.67 -7.40
N PHE A 137 -10.68 -1.85 -6.76
CA PHE A 137 -10.60 -2.34 -5.38
C PHE A 137 -10.64 -1.20 -4.38
N GLY A 138 -10.62 0.04 -4.86
CA GLY A 138 -10.72 1.37 -4.26
C GLY A 138 -10.78 1.34 -2.77
N ALA A 139 -10.85 2.22 -1.97
CA ALA A 139 -10.86 2.15 -0.52
C ALA A 139 -11.41 0.81 0.01
N LEU A 140 -10.55 -0.20 0.12
CA LEU A 140 -10.85 -1.35 0.96
C LEU A 140 -11.20 -0.75 2.33
N PRO A 141 -12.40 -0.99 2.89
CA PRO A 141 -12.79 -0.44 4.18
C PRO A 141 -12.00 -1.04 5.36
N LEU A 142 -10.91 -1.71 5.05
CA LEU A 142 -9.94 -2.25 5.99
C LEU A 142 -8.72 -1.33 5.93
N GLN A 143 -8.65 -0.39 6.85
CA GLN A 143 -7.36 0.13 7.27
C GLN A 143 -6.57 -1.06 7.81
N PHE A 144 -5.72 -1.64 6.98
CA PHE A 144 -4.67 -2.50 7.49
C PHE A 144 -3.72 -1.56 8.24
N GLU A 145 -3.91 -1.41 9.56
CA GLU A 145 -2.79 -1.06 10.41
C GLU A 145 -1.76 -2.17 10.17
N SER A 146 -0.82 -1.90 9.30
CA SER A 146 0.38 -2.70 9.20
C SER A 146 1.17 -2.45 10.48
N THR A 147 0.74 -3.07 11.57
CA THR A 147 1.60 -3.32 12.70
C THR A 147 2.67 -4.26 12.14
N VAL A 148 3.77 -3.68 11.71
CA VAL A 148 4.99 -4.44 11.44
C VAL A 148 5.45 -4.89 12.81
N GLU A 149 4.86 -5.97 13.29
CA GLU A 149 5.41 -6.72 14.40
C GLU A 149 6.70 -7.34 13.86
N VAL A 150 7.78 -6.59 14.04
CA VAL A 150 9.12 -7.15 13.85
C VAL A 150 9.22 -8.24 14.90
N VAL A 151 8.85 -9.47 14.53
CA VAL A 151 9.09 -10.66 15.31
C VAL A 151 10.62 -10.79 15.31
N GLY A 152 11.23 -10.02 16.22
CA GLY A 152 12.67 -10.01 16.37
C GLY A 152 13.13 -11.43 16.65
N ALA A 153 14.36 -11.73 16.28
CA ALA A 153 15.07 -12.99 16.52
C ALA A 153 15.14 -13.43 18.02
N THR A 154 14.48 -12.70 18.91
CA THR A 154 14.37 -12.98 20.35
C THR A 154 13.68 -14.32 20.67
N LEU A 155 12.72 -14.75 19.83
CA LEU A 155 12.09 -16.08 19.99
C LEU A 155 13.08 -17.20 19.63
N ALA A 156 13.93 -16.99 18.62
CA ALA A 156 14.96 -17.96 18.24
C ALA A 156 16.06 -18.05 19.33
N GLY A 157 16.42 -16.94 19.98
CA GLY A 157 17.44 -16.94 21.05
C GLY A 157 17.01 -17.73 22.28
N ASN A 158 15.76 -17.59 22.71
CA ASN A 158 15.25 -18.29 23.88
C ASN A 158 15.06 -19.80 23.59
N GLN A 159 14.67 -20.17 22.39
CA GLN A 159 14.56 -21.58 21.99
C GLN A 159 15.93 -22.24 21.85
N LEU A 160 16.92 -21.52 21.34
CA LEU A 160 18.29 -22.02 21.22
C LEU A 160 18.90 -22.30 22.60
N THR A 161 18.77 -21.39 23.56
CA THR A 161 19.25 -21.58 24.94
C THR A 161 18.53 -22.73 25.64
N ALA A 162 17.21 -22.85 25.50
CA ALA A 162 16.45 -23.94 26.06
C ALA A 162 16.87 -25.31 25.45
N GLY A 163 17.08 -25.34 24.13
CA GLY A 163 17.57 -26.55 23.42
C GLY A 163 18.97 -26.95 23.86
N LEU A 164 19.89 -26.01 24.08
CA LEU A 164 21.23 -26.22 24.56
C LEU A 164 21.23 -26.84 25.97
N TRP A 165 20.44 -26.27 26.90
CA TRP A 165 20.28 -26.80 28.24
C TRP A 165 19.67 -28.20 28.25
N ALA A 166 18.66 -28.47 27.45
CA ALA A 166 18.05 -29.78 27.30
C ALA A 166 19.08 -30.82 26.78
N GLY A 167 19.92 -30.43 25.82
CA GLY A 167 21.00 -31.28 25.29
C GLY A 167 22.05 -31.62 26.36
N VAL A 168 22.48 -30.63 27.14
CA VAL A 168 23.47 -30.86 28.23
C VAL A 168 22.90 -31.77 29.30
N ILE A 169 21.65 -31.57 29.73
CA ILE A 169 20.99 -32.42 30.72
C ILE A 169 20.88 -33.86 30.19
N GLY A 170 20.46 -34.05 28.94
CA GLY A 170 20.37 -35.35 28.31
C GLY A 170 21.71 -36.08 28.25
N LEU A 171 22.79 -35.39 27.93
CA LEU A 171 24.12 -35.92 27.87
C LEU A 171 24.65 -36.37 29.26
N ILE A 172 24.36 -35.57 30.31
CA ILE A 172 24.70 -35.91 31.69
C ILE A 172 23.95 -37.18 32.12
N LEU A 173 22.66 -37.30 31.83
CA LEU A 173 21.86 -38.47 32.17
C LEU A 173 22.39 -39.73 31.48
N VAL A 174 22.79 -39.63 30.22
CA VAL A 174 23.40 -40.76 29.47
C VAL A 174 24.75 -41.15 30.10
N MET A 175 25.59 -40.16 30.47
CA MET A 175 26.86 -40.44 31.17
C MET A 175 26.64 -41.18 32.47
N VAL A 176 25.70 -40.73 33.30
CA VAL A 176 25.38 -41.38 34.60
C VAL A 176 24.87 -42.80 34.36
N TYR A 177 23.98 -42.96 33.40
CA TYR A 177 23.47 -44.29 33.02
C TYR A 177 24.60 -45.23 32.61
N CYS A 178 25.53 -44.79 31.76
CA CYS A 178 26.68 -45.59 31.31
C CYS A 178 27.62 -45.94 32.46
N LEU A 179 27.89 -45.04 33.40
CA LEU A 179 28.72 -45.29 34.56
C LEU A 179 28.10 -46.32 35.49
N VAL A 180 26.79 -46.24 35.75
CA VAL A 180 26.07 -47.17 36.62
C VAL A 180 25.96 -48.55 35.99
N TYR A 181 25.61 -48.63 34.69
CA TYR A 181 25.35 -49.89 34.01
C TYR A 181 26.63 -50.65 33.65
N TYR A 182 27.63 -49.93 33.13
CA TYR A 182 28.89 -50.57 32.67
C TYR A 182 30.02 -50.53 33.69
N ARG A 183 29.80 -49.99 34.91
CA ARG A 183 30.83 -49.94 35.97
C ARG A 183 32.19 -49.40 35.44
N GLY A 184 33.29 -50.18 35.59
CA GLY A 184 34.61 -49.75 35.15
C GLY A 184 34.80 -49.50 33.65
N LEU A 185 34.02 -50.17 32.79
CA LEU A 185 34.03 -49.94 31.34
C LEU A 185 33.32 -48.57 30.95
N GLY A 186 32.46 -48.05 31.81
CA GLY A 186 31.77 -46.77 31.58
C GLY A 186 32.74 -45.59 31.49
N ILE A 187 33.90 -45.66 32.15
CA ILE A 187 34.91 -44.58 32.07
C ILE A 187 35.49 -44.45 30.66
N VAL A 188 35.68 -45.56 29.96
CA VAL A 188 36.19 -45.57 28.57
C VAL A 188 35.17 -44.98 27.61
N VAL A 189 33.89 -45.28 27.81
CA VAL A 189 32.79 -44.72 27.01
C VAL A 189 32.66 -43.22 27.22
N VAL A 190 32.76 -42.76 28.45
CA VAL A 190 32.71 -41.30 28.77
C VAL A 190 33.91 -40.58 28.16
N ALA A 191 35.12 -41.14 28.24
CA ALA A 191 36.29 -40.55 27.61
C ALA A 191 36.16 -40.45 26.09
N SER A 192 35.60 -41.49 25.44
CA SER A 192 35.31 -41.49 24.01
C SER A 192 34.30 -40.43 23.60
N LEU A 193 33.24 -40.20 24.40
CA LEU A 193 32.25 -39.17 24.15
C LEU A 193 32.85 -37.76 24.30
N PHE A 194 33.75 -37.53 25.23
CA PHE A 194 34.47 -36.27 25.37
C PHE A 194 35.32 -35.95 24.14
N VAL A 195 36.07 -36.93 23.66
CA VAL A 195 36.89 -36.76 22.44
C VAL A 195 36.01 -36.46 21.22
N ALA A 196 34.88 -37.16 21.06
CA ALA A 196 33.96 -36.93 19.96
C ALA A 196 33.25 -35.56 20.01
N GLY A 197 33.09 -35.00 21.20
CA GLY A 197 32.47 -33.67 21.36
C GLY A 197 33.42 -32.48 21.12
N ILE A 198 34.74 -32.74 21.05
CA ILE A 198 35.78 -31.72 20.79
C ILE A 198 36.10 -31.61 19.28
N ILE A 199 35.82 -32.64 18.51
CA ILE A 199 35.99 -32.67 17.05
C ILE A 199 34.77 -32.08 16.36
#